data_23a0075862b8c8f1033f190a78ebef03
#
_entry.id   23a0075862b8c8f1033f190a78ebef03
#
_cell.length_a   1.000
_cell.length_b   1.000
_cell.length_c   1.000
_cell.angle_alpha   90.00
_cell.angle_beta   90.00
_cell.angle_gamma   90.00
#
_symmetry.space_group_name_H-M   'P 1'
#
loop_
_entity.id
_entity.type
_entity.pdbx_description
1 polymer ?
#
loop_
_entity_poly.entity_id
_entity_poly.type
_entity_poly.pdbx_seq_one_letter_code
_entity_poly.pdbx_strand_id
1 'polypeptide(L)'
;MVPSVPPPLRPPAHQVDPRAVWWWRLRALALLLVLAVPQVVALLVTGAPAWGATLAGTVVLLLAYGVFVPVVRFRIHRWEVTDEAVYTLSGWLVREWRIAPISRVQTVDTEHGPLQQLLRLATVTVTTASARGAVKIAGLDAAAAAELARSLTATTQAVPGDAT
;
A
#
# COMPACT_ATOMS: atom_id res chain seq x y z
N MET A 1 -34.61 -5.63 1.93
CA MET A 1 -34.14 -5.19 0.61
C MET A 1 -33.07 -4.15 0.87
N VAL A 2 -31.80 -4.54 0.87
CA VAL A 2 -30.68 -3.62 1.15
C VAL A 2 -30.44 -2.82 -0.12
N PRO A 3 -30.51 -1.48 -0.10
CA PRO A 3 -30.17 -0.68 -1.26
C PRO A 3 -28.67 -0.93 -1.57
N SER A 4 -28.40 -1.56 -2.71
CA SER A 4 -27.05 -1.67 -3.23
C SER A 4 -26.62 -0.27 -3.66
N VAL A 5 -25.83 0.40 -2.80
CA VAL A 5 -25.17 1.63 -3.20
C VAL A 5 -24.25 1.28 -4.37
N PRO A 6 -24.48 1.80 -5.57
CA PRO A 6 -23.59 1.57 -6.69
C PRO A 6 -22.22 2.11 -6.32
N PRO A 7 -21.12 1.41 -6.64
CA PRO A 7 -19.78 1.90 -6.37
C PRO A 7 -19.65 3.28 -7.03
N PRO A 8 -19.00 4.24 -6.35
CA PRO A 8 -18.81 5.56 -6.93
C PRO A 8 -18.06 5.40 -8.26
N LEU A 9 -18.65 5.84 -9.35
CA LEU A 9 -18.04 5.82 -10.69
C LEU A 9 -16.83 6.77 -10.78
N ARG A 10 -16.58 7.57 -9.72
CA ARG A 10 -15.44 8.48 -9.62
C ARG A 10 -14.33 7.86 -8.76
N PRO A 11 -13.05 8.09 -9.11
CA PRO A 11 -11.94 7.66 -8.24
C PRO A 11 -12.01 8.37 -6.88
N PRO A 12 -11.57 7.70 -5.79
CA PRO A 12 -11.53 8.28 -4.45
C PRO A 12 -10.80 9.63 -4.42
N ALA A 13 -11.24 10.54 -3.55
CA ALA A 13 -10.85 11.95 -3.57
C ALA A 13 -9.38 12.18 -3.21
N HIS A 14 -8.83 11.41 -2.26
CA HIS A 14 -7.51 11.66 -1.70
C HIS A 14 -6.44 10.74 -2.31
N GLN A 15 -5.29 11.32 -2.64
CA GLN A 15 -4.08 10.56 -2.96
C GLN A 15 -3.30 10.24 -1.68
N VAL A 16 -2.45 9.23 -1.73
CA VAL A 16 -1.45 8.95 -0.70
C VAL A 16 -0.36 10.04 -0.71
N ASP A 17 0.48 10.07 0.32
CA ASP A 17 1.55 11.06 0.42
C ASP A 17 2.58 10.90 -0.70
N PRO A 18 3.09 11.99 -1.32
CA PRO A 18 4.12 11.93 -2.36
C PRO A 18 5.39 11.20 -1.93
N ARG A 19 5.74 11.23 -0.63
CA ARG A 19 6.89 10.49 -0.08
C ARG A 19 6.74 8.97 -0.23
N ALA A 20 5.53 8.45 -0.48
CA ALA A 20 5.30 7.05 -0.77
C ALA A 20 6.05 6.57 -2.03
N VAL A 21 6.26 7.46 -3.01
CA VAL A 21 7.08 7.16 -4.19
C VAL A 21 8.52 6.82 -3.79
N TRP A 22 9.11 7.60 -2.88
CA TRP A 22 10.45 7.35 -2.35
C TRP A 22 10.51 6.07 -1.53
N TRP A 23 9.48 5.80 -0.72
CA TRP A 23 9.37 4.54 0.03
C TRP A 23 9.40 3.32 -0.90
N TRP A 24 8.62 3.34 -1.97
CA TRP A 24 8.61 2.24 -2.94
C TRP A 24 9.92 2.14 -3.72
N ARG A 25 10.57 3.26 -4.06
CA ARG A 25 11.90 3.28 -4.69
C ARG A 25 12.98 2.69 -3.79
N LEU A 26 13.00 3.06 -2.51
CA LEU A 26 13.94 2.51 -1.55
C LEU A 26 13.76 1.00 -1.35
N ARG A 27 12.51 0.52 -1.37
CA ARG A 27 12.24 -0.93 -1.36
C ARG A 27 12.74 -1.63 -2.62
N ALA A 28 12.59 -1.03 -3.80
CA ALA A 28 13.12 -1.57 -5.05
C ALA A 28 14.66 -1.58 -5.03
N LEU A 29 15.30 -0.53 -4.50
CA LEU A 29 16.75 -0.47 -4.32
C LEU A 29 17.25 -1.53 -3.33
N ALA A 30 16.58 -1.70 -2.20
CA ALA A 30 16.92 -2.76 -1.24
C ALA A 30 16.82 -4.15 -1.88
N LEU A 31 15.78 -4.40 -2.66
CA LEU A 31 15.64 -5.64 -3.42
C LEU A 31 16.75 -5.81 -4.45
N LEU A 32 17.13 -4.75 -5.16
CA LEU A 32 18.26 -4.75 -6.09
C LEU A 32 19.55 -5.16 -5.39
N LEU A 33 19.85 -4.57 -4.23
CA LEU A 33 21.06 -4.91 -3.47
C LEU A 33 21.05 -6.37 -2.99
N VAL A 34 19.93 -6.85 -2.46
CA VAL A 34 19.77 -8.24 -2.01
C VAL A 34 19.99 -9.24 -3.14
N LEU A 35 19.56 -8.92 -4.36
CA LEU A 35 19.72 -9.82 -5.50
C LEU A 35 21.05 -9.63 -6.25
N ALA A 36 21.58 -8.42 -6.32
CA ALA A 36 22.82 -8.12 -7.04
C ALA A 36 24.07 -8.56 -6.26
N VAL A 37 24.12 -8.38 -4.95
CA VAL A 37 25.30 -8.72 -4.14
C VAL A 37 25.72 -10.18 -4.28
N PRO A 38 24.84 -11.19 -4.16
CA PRO A 38 25.22 -12.59 -4.38
C PRO A 38 25.72 -12.87 -5.80
N GLN A 39 25.14 -12.21 -6.81
CA GLN A 39 25.55 -12.37 -8.22
C GLN A 39 26.94 -11.78 -8.47
N VAL A 40 27.26 -10.63 -7.86
CA VAL A 40 28.60 -10.05 -7.89
C VAL A 40 29.61 -11.00 -7.23
N VAL A 41 29.30 -11.52 -6.05
CA VAL A 41 30.17 -12.49 -5.35
C VAL A 41 30.39 -13.73 -6.22
N ALA A 42 29.33 -14.29 -6.78
CA ALA A 42 29.42 -15.46 -7.67
C ALA A 42 30.28 -15.17 -8.91
N LEU A 43 30.13 -14.00 -9.52
CA LEU A 43 30.94 -13.57 -10.67
C LEU A 43 32.43 -13.50 -10.28
N LEU A 44 32.76 -12.88 -9.15
CA LEU A 44 34.13 -12.74 -8.69
C LEU A 44 34.78 -14.08 -8.30
N VAL A 45 34.02 -15.00 -7.70
CA VAL A 45 34.53 -16.30 -7.27
C VAL A 45 34.68 -17.27 -8.43
N THR A 46 33.73 -17.31 -9.35
CA THR A 46 33.70 -18.32 -10.43
C THR A 46 34.30 -17.83 -11.74
N GLY A 47 34.36 -16.50 -11.96
CA GLY A 47 34.77 -15.91 -13.23
C GLY A 47 33.81 -16.20 -14.40
N ALA A 48 32.68 -16.85 -14.13
CA ALA A 48 31.75 -17.29 -15.17
C ALA A 48 30.97 -16.11 -15.77
N PRO A 49 31.04 -15.85 -17.09
CA PRO A 49 30.38 -14.68 -17.72
C PRO A 49 28.86 -14.70 -17.60
N ALA A 50 28.26 -15.87 -17.37
CA ALA A 50 26.82 -16.00 -17.13
C ALA A 50 26.34 -15.16 -15.94
N TRP A 51 27.15 -15.04 -14.87
CA TRP A 51 26.80 -14.18 -13.73
C TRP A 51 26.82 -12.70 -14.07
N GLY A 52 27.68 -12.28 -14.99
CA GLY A 52 27.68 -10.90 -15.52
C GLY A 52 26.41 -10.59 -16.30
N ALA A 53 25.97 -11.52 -17.14
CA ALA A 53 24.73 -11.37 -17.91
C ALA A 53 23.49 -11.33 -17.01
N THR A 54 23.40 -12.23 -16.01
CA THR A 54 22.29 -12.23 -15.06
C THR A 54 22.26 -10.97 -14.18
N LEU A 55 23.44 -10.50 -13.75
CA LEU A 55 23.56 -9.25 -13.00
C LEU A 55 23.06 -8.06 -13.82
N ALA A 56 23.51 -7.95 -15.08
CA ALA A 56 23.05 -6.89 -15.98
C ALA A 56 21.53 -6.91 -16.16
N GLY A 57 20.95 -8.08 -16.39
CA GLY A 57 19.49 -8.26 -16.46
C GLY A 57 18.78 -7.85 -15.17
N THR A 58 19.28 -8.27 -14.03
CA THR A 58 18.72 -7.90 -12.70
C THR A 58 18.75 -6.39 -12.48
N VAL A 59 19.88 -5.74 -12.78
CA VAL A 59 20.04 -4.29 -12.64
C VAL A 59 19.06 -3.55 -13.55
N VAL A 60 19.00 -3.90 -14.83
CA VAL A 60 18.10 -3.24 -15.81
C VAL A 60 16.63 -3.39 -15.38
N LEU A 61 16.20 -4.61 -15.03
CA LEU A 61 14.80 -4.86 -14.65
C LEU A 61 14.40 -4.12 -13.37
N LEU A 62 15.25 -4.15 -12.34
CA LEU A 62 14.91 -3.53 -11.06
C LEU A 62 15.07 -2.00 -11.08
N LEU A 63 15.97 -1.45 -11.90
CA LEU A 63 16.00 -0.01 -12.14
C LEU A 63 14.76 0.44 -12.91
N ALA A 64 14.38 -0.24 -13.97
CA ALA A 64 13.13 0.05 -14.69
C ALA A 64 11.92 -0.03 -13.76
N TYR A 65 11.81 -1.10 -12.96
CA TYR A 65 10.78 -1.25 -11.96
C TYR A 65 10.76 -0.08 -10.97
N GLY A 66 11.91 0.28 -10.37
CA GLY A 66 12.05 1.35 -9.38
C GLY A 66 11.75 2.75 -9.93
N VAL A 67 11.93 2.97 -11.23
CA VAL A 67 11.60 4.25 -11.88
C VAL A 67 10.12 4.33 -12.23
N PHE A 68 9.58 3.34 -12.94
CA PHE A 68 8.24 3.41 -13.52
C PHE A 68 7.13 3.03 -12.54
N VAL A 69 7.28 1.90 -11.83
CA VAL A 69 6.19 1.35 -11.02
C VAL A 69 5.76 2.26 -9.86
N PRO A 70 6.67 2.88 -9.06
CA PRO A 70 6.28 3.79 -8.00
C PRO A 70 5.47 4.99 -8.48
N VAL A 71 5.82 5.55 -9.64
CA VAL A 71 5.11 6.70 -10.21
C VAL A 71 3.71 6.31 -10.67
N VAL A 72 3.58 5.19 -11.39
CA VAL A 72 2.28 4.68 -11.84
C VAL A 72 1.41 4.33 -10.63
N ARG A 73 2.00 3.65 -9.64
CA ARG A 73 1.32 3.28 -8.41
C ARG A 73 0.80 4.51 -7.65
N PHE A 74 1.61 5.57 -7.54
CA PHE A 74 1.22 6.82 -6.90
C PHE A 74 0.03 7.47 -7.59
N ARG A 75 0.00 7.51 -8.93
CA ARG A 75 -1.12 8.08 -9.69
C ARG A 75 -2.44 7.34 -9.48
N ILE A 76 -2.37 6.03 -9.25
CA ILE A 76 -3.55 5.17 -9.10
C ILE A 76 -3.98 5.09 -7.63
N HIS A 77 -3.02 5.10 -6.68
CA HIS A 77 -3.29 4.85 -5.27
C HIS A 77 -4.08 6.01 -4.64
N ARG A 78 -5.36 5.76 -4.40
CA ARG A 78 -6.30 6.75 -3.85
C ARG A 78 -7.14 6.13 -2.75
N TRP A 79 -7.63 6.97 -1.87
CA TRP A 79 -8.50 6.58 -0.78
C TRP A 79 -9.54 7.68 -0.48
N GLU A 80 -10.63 7.30 0.13
CA GLU A 80 -11.68 8.20 0.60
C GLU A 80 -12.41 7.53 1.76
N VAL A 81 -12.73 8.30 2.77
CA VAL A 81 -13.57 7.87 3.89
C VAL A 81 -14.80 8.73 3.92
N THR A 82 -15.95 8.11 3.97
CA THR A 82 -17.25 8.74 4.18
C THR A 82 -17.86 8.20 5.47
N ASP A 83 -18.99 8.74 5.88
CA ASP A 83 -19.72 8.25 7.07
C ASP A 83 -20.21 6.80 6.89
N GLU A 84 -20.27 6.30 5.66
CA GLU A 84 -20.80 4.98 5.35
C GLU A 84 -19.73 3.93 5.10
N ALA A 85 -18.60 4.31 4.46
CA ALA A 85 -17.60 3.34 4.01
C ALA A 85 -16.21 3.96 3.80
N VAL A 86 -15.20 3.09 3.85
CA VAL A 86 -13.83 3.35 3.41
C VAL A 86 -13.66 2.84 1.99
N TYR A 87 -13.27 3.71 1.08
CA TYR A 87 -13.00 3.42 -0.33
C TYR A 87 -11.51 3.45 -0.59
N THR A 88 -10.99 2.45 -1.28
CA THR A 88 -9.60 2.45 -1.73
C THR A 88 -9.50 2.00 -3.18
N LEU A 89 -8.60 2.64 -3.90
CA LEU A 89 -8.18 2.25 -5.23
C LEU A 89 -6.67 2.04 -5.19
N SER A 90 -6.22 0.85 -5.48
CA SER A 90 -4.81 0.48 -5.43
C SER A 90 -4.39 -0.39 -6.62
N GLY A 91 -3.08 -0.65 -6.73
CA GLY A 91 -2.50 -1.47 -7.79
C GLY A 91 -1.69 -0.64 -8.80
N TRP A 92 -1.08 -1.32 -9.77
CA TRP A 92 -0.36 -0.70 -10.88
C TRP A 92 -0.60 -1.42 -12.21
N LEU A 93 -0.57 -2.75 -12.22
CA LEU A 93 -0.93 -3.59 -13.38
C LEU A 93 -2.41 -3.96 -13.33
N VAL A 94 -2.88 -4.37 -12.16
CA VAL A 94 -4.29 -4.66 -11.88
C VAL A 94 -4.79 -3.60 -10.91
N ARG A 95 -5.85 -2.90 -11.26
CA ARG A 95 -6.51 -1.93 -10.39
C ARG A 95 -7.50 -2.65 -9.49
N GLU A 96 -7.33 -2.49 -8.20
CA GLU A 96 -8.18 -3.10 -7.20
C GLU A 96 -8.98 -2.01 -6.47
N TRP A 97 -10.30 -2.09 -6.62
CA TRP A 97 -11.25 -1.29 -5.87
C TRP A 97 -11.69 -2.06 -4.64
N ARG A 98 -11.57 -1.44 -3.47
CA ARG A 98 -12.08 -2.01 -2.23
C ARG A 98 -12.98 -1.03 -1.54
N ILE A 99 -14.10 -1.53 -1.01
CA ILE A 99 -15.08 -0.79 -0.23
C ILE A 99 -15.28 -1.55 1.08
N ALA A 100 -15.05 -0.89 2.18
CA ALA A 100 -15.27 -1.43 3.52
C ALA A 100 -16.37 -0.62 4.21
N PRO A 101 -17.61 -1.14 4.35
CA PRO A 101 -18.65 -0.47 5.12
C PRO A 101 -18.21 -0.28 6.57
N ILE A 102 -18.39 0.94 7.12
CA ILE A 102 -17.97 1.25 8.50
C ILE A 102 -18.67 0.35 9.51
N SER A 103 -19.93 -0.02 9.27
CA SER A 103 -20.68 -0.96 10.11
C SER A 103 -20.09 -2.37 10.21
N ARG A 104 -19.14 -2.73 9.34
CA ARG A 104 -18.45 -4.04 9.32
C ARG A 104 -16.98 -3.95 9.72
N VAL A 105 -16.50 -2.77 10.11
CA VAL A 105 -15.13 -2.59 10.59
C VAL A 105 -15.01 -3.24 11.97
N GLN A 106 -13.98 -4.07 12.14
CA GLN A 106 -13.67 -4.76 13.40
C GLN A 106 -12.47 -4.13 14.10
N THR A 107 -11.37 -3.91 13.38
CA THR A 107 -10.17 -3.27 13.92
C THR A 107 -9.61 -2.27 12.92
N VAL A 108 -8.93 -1.25 13.46
CA VAL A 108 -8.18 -0.26 12.70
C VAL A 108 -6.77 -0.22 13.26
N ASP A 109 -5.82 -0.74 12.49
CA ASP A 109 -4.43 -0.86 12.88
C ASP A 109 -3.57 0.13 12.10
N THR A 110 -2.56 0.72 12.76
CA THR A 110 -1.58 1.60 12.11
C THR A 110 -0.20 0.98 12.21
N GLU A 111 0.45 0.76 11.09
CA GLU A 111 1.78 0.15 10.98
C GLU A 111 2.79 1.16 10.45
N HIS A 112 4.00 1.14 11.05
CA HIS A 112 5.14 1.94 10.64
C HIS A 112 6.35 1.03 10.44
N GLY A 113 6.63 0.60 9.21
CA GLY A 113 7.85 -0.11 8.90
C GLY A 113 9.10 0.79 8.99
N PRO A 114 10.33 0.22 9.05
CA PRO A 114 11.56 1.02 9.22
C PRO A 114 11.73 2.15 8.20
N LEU A 115 11.53 1.88 6.92
CA LEU A 115 11.60 2.89 5.86
C LEU A 115 10.44 3.89 5.95
N GLN A 116 9.28 3.48 6.44
CA GLN A 116 8.15 4.38 6.64
C GLN A 116 8.41 5.33 7.80
N GLN A 117 9.02 4.86 8.89
CA GLN A 117 9.42 5.71 10.02
C GLN A 117 10.41 6.80 9.57
N LEU A 118 11.42 6.44 8.77
CA LEU A 118 12.38 7.39 8.22
C LEU A 118 11.71 8.48 7.36
N LEU A 119 10.69 8.09 6.60
CA LEU A 119 9.95 8.98 5.70
C LEU A 119 8.71 9.62 6.34
N ARG A 120 8.46 9.36 7.63
CA ARG A 120 7.26 9.79 8.37
C ARG A 120 5.96 9.34 7.67
N LEU A 121 5.95 8.11 7.20
CA LEU A 121 4.80 7.48 6.57
C LEU A 121 4.21 6.39 7.46
N ALA A 122 2.96 6.03 7.17
CA ALA A 122 2.25 4.95 7.82
C ALA A 122 1.37 4.17 6.83
N THR A 123 0.94 3.00 7.27
CA THR A 123 -0.09 2.19 6.62
C THR A 123 -1.23 2.01 7.61
N VAL A 124 -2.44 2.38 7.20
CA VAL A 124 -3.66 2.07 7.97
C VAL A 124 -4.27 0.80 7.38
N THR A 125 -4.52 -0.17 8.26
CA THR A 125 -5.16 -1.45 7.92
C THR A 125 -6.52 -1.49 8.61
N VAL A 126 -7.58 -1.56 7.82
CA VAL A 126 -8.97 -1.67 8.30
C VAL A 126 -9.42 -3.10 8.11
N THR A 127 -9.56 -3.85 9.20
CA THR A 127 -10.06 -5.22 9.18
C THR A 127 -11.58 -5.23 9.25
N THR A 128 -12.20 -6.02 8.40
CA THR A 128 -13.66 -6.14 8.34
C THR A 128 -14.09 -7.60 8.43
N ALA A 129 -15.32 -7.86 8.85
CA ALA A 129 -15.93 -9.19 8.85
C ALA A 129 -16.21 -9.74 7.42
N SER A 130 -15.62 -9.15 6.39
CA SER A 130 -15.82 -9.56 5.00
C SER A 130 -14.84 -10.66 4.59
N ALA A 131 -15.31 -11.63 3.82
CA ALA A 131 -14.47 -12.70 3.24
C ALA A 131 -13.34 -12.18 2.32
N ARG A 132 -13.38 -10.94 1.87
CA ARG A 132 -12.33 -10.28 1.05
C ARG A 132 -11.14 -9.76 1.87
N GLY A 133 -11.19 -9.89 3.20
CA GLY A 133 -10.11 -9.50 4.11
C GLY A 133 -9.96 -8.00 4.33
N ALA A 134 -8.86 -7.60 4.96
CA ALA A 134 -8.59 -6.24 5.37
C ALA A 134 -8.35 -5.29 4.19
N VAL A 135 -8.77 -4.04 4.35
CA VAL A 135 -8.48 -2.93 3.43
C VAL A 135 -7.24 -2.20 3.92
N LYS A 136 -6.23 -2.02 3.06
CA LYS A 136 -4.99 -1.34 3.40
C LYS A 136 -4.84 -0.03 2.65
N ILE A 137 -4.55 1.04 3.39
CA ILE A 137 -4.21 2.36 2.87
C ILE A 137 -2.73 2.61 3.18
N ALA A 138 -1.86 2.30 2.23
CA ALA A 138 -0.41 2.35 2.43
C ALA A 138 0.19 3.65 1.91
N GLY A 139 1.13 4.24 2.66
CA GLY A 139 1.84 5.45 2.25
C GLY A 139 1.11 6.75 2.59
N LEU A 140 0.37 6.76 3.67
CA LEU A 140 -0.16 7.98 4.28
C LEU A 140 0.92 8.72 5.06
N ASP A 141 0.79 10.03 5.20
CA ASP A 141 1.51 10.78 6.24
C ASP A 141 1.17 10.21 7.62
N ALA A 142 2.17 10.12 8.51
CA ALA A 142 1.99 9.49 9.83
C ALA A 142 0.94 10.20 10.70
N ALA A 143 0.86 11.54 10.63
CA ALA A 143 -0.14 12.30 11.37
C ALA A 143 -1.54 12.10 10.77
N ALA A 144 -1.65 12.11 9.44
CA ALA A 144 -2.91 11.84 8.75
C ALA A 144 -3.42 10.41 9.02
N ALA A 145 -2.52 9.43 9.06
CA ALA A 145 -2.86 8.05 9.40
C ALA A 145 -3.39 7.91 10.83
N ALA A 146 -2.75 8.60 11.80
CA ALA A 146 -3.20 8.59 13.19
C ALA A 146 -4.57 9.28 13.36
N GLU A 147 -4.83 10.37 12.63
CA GLU A 147 -6.12 11.05 12.65
C GLU A 147 -7.21 10.16 12.03
N LEU A 148 -6.90 9.56 10.88
CA LEU A 148 -7.82 8.63 10.22
C LEU A 148 -8.18 7.44 11.13
N ALA A 149 -7.20 6.83 11.80
CA ALA A 149 -7.43 5.73 12.71
C ALA A 149 -8.31 6.15 13.89
N ARG A 150 -8.08 7.35 14.47
CA ARG A 150 -8.91 7.88 15.55
C ARG A 150 -10.35 8.13 15.09
N SER A 151 -10.55 8.77 13.94
CA SER A 151 -11.88 9.06 13.42
C SER A 151 -12.68 7.79 13.12
N LEU A 152 -12.05 6.79 12.49
CA LEU A 152 -12.67 5.49 12.20
C LEU A 152 -13.05 4.75 13.50
N THR A 153 -12.16 4.75 14.50
CA THR A 153 -12.43 4.11 15.79
C THR A 153 -13.59 4.79 16.50
N ALA A 154 -13.63 6.12 16.53
CA ALA A 154 -14.74 6.87 17.14
C ALA A 154 -16.07 6.59 16.43
N THR A 155 -16.10 6.56 15.11
CA THR A 155 -17.30 6.25 14.33
C THR A 155 -17.77 4.81 14.56
N THR A 156 -16.84 3.86 14.63
CA THR A 156 -17.18 2.44 14.89
C THR A 156 -17.78 2.24 16.29
N GLN A 157 -17.29 2.99 17.29
CA GLN A 157 -17.82 2.93 18.65
C GLN A 157 -19.19 3.63 18.79
N ALA A 158 -19.47 4.62 17.95
CA ALA A 158 -20.74 5.36 17.94
C ALA A 158 -21.88 4.59 17.26
N VAL A 159 -21.57 3.58 16.43
CA VAL A 159 -22.58 2.67 15.86
C VAL A 159 -22.92 1.63 16.92
N PRO A 160 -24.13 1.66 17.54
CA PRO A 160 -24.52 0.63 18.51
C PRO A 160 -24.47 -0.73 17.82
N GLY A 161 -23.60 -1.62 18.28
CA GLY A 161 -23.66 -3.02 17.86
C GLY A 161 -25.02 -3.55 18.23
N ASP A 162 -25.74 -4.15 17.29
CA ASP A 162 -26.91 -4.97 17.59
C ASP A 162 -26.47 -6.06 18.57
N ALA A 163 -26.70 -5.78 19.87
CA ALA A 163 -26.61 -6.76 20.93
C ALA A 163 -27.87 -7.62 20.82
N THR A 164 -27.77 -8.73 20.12
CA THR A 164 -28.68 -9.87 20.25
C THR A 164 -27.89 -11.13 20.47
#